data_9750c33cc436582f7df8d46243d5d375
#
_entry.id   9750c33cc436582f7df8d46243d5d375
#
_cell.length_a   1.000
_cell.length_b   1.000
_cell.length_c   1.000
_cell.angle_alpha   90.00
_cell.angle_beta   90.00
_cell.angle_gamma   90.00
#
_symmetry.space_group_name_H-M   'P 1'
#
loop_
_entity.id
_entity.type
_entity.pdbx_description
1 polymer ?
#
loop_
_entity_poly.entity_id
_entity_poly.type
_entity_poly.pdbx_seq_one_letter_code
_entity_poly.pdbx_strand_id
1 'polypeptide(L)'
;MGTRISLSPGGHAATLTVDNDIDDRVRPAIEDAAAQLPPSVRRLTLDLADVCFVDSALLHLVRTIDRTVTDRGGLLRIVGLRPQPRRVLTLAADLCPEARWEAYLTSPGPN
;
A
#
# COMPACT_ATOMS: atom_id res chain seq x y z
N MET A 1 7.34 0.86 16.28
CA MET A 1 7.10 -0.29 15.52
C MET A 1 6.10 -0.06 14.40
N GLY A 2 6.49 -0.22 13.30
CA GLY A 2 6.04 -0.47 12.03
C GLY A 2 4.84 0.15 11.37
N THR A 3 3.71 0.28 12.01
CA THR A 3 2.49 0.61 11.26
C THR A 3 1.63 1.61 12.02
N ARG A 4 1.24 2.67 11.33
CA ARG A 4 0.36 3.70 11.91
C ARG A 4 -0.77 4.00 10.96
N ILE A 5 -1.94 4.29 11.51
CA ILE A 5 -3.14 4.61 10.74
C ILE A 5 -3.58 6.02 11.09
N SER A 6 -3.82 6.83 10.06
CA SER A 6 -4.41 8.16 10.21
C SER A 6 -5.69 8.21 9.41
N LEU A 7 -6.77 8.64 10.05
CA LEU A 7 -8.06 8.82 9.35
C LEU A 7 -8.27 10.29 9.05
N SER A 8 -8.86 10.58 7.89
CA SER A 8 -9.25 11.95 7.56
C SER A 8 -10.40 12.38 8.47
N PRO A 9 -10.62 13.69 8.63
CA PRO A 9 -11.72 14.18 9.48
C PRO A 9 -13.09 13.62 9.13
N GLY A 10 -13.34 13.36 7.86
CA GLY A 10 -14.62 12.82 7.43
C GLY A 10 -14.72 11.30 7.54
N GLY A 11 -13.63 10.61 7.85
CA GLY A 11 -13.64 9.15 7.94
C GLY A 11 -13.71 8.42 6.62
N HIS A 12 -13.57 9.14 5.49
CA HIS A 12 -13.66 8.52 4.16
C HIS A 12 -12.30 8.20 3.55
N ALA A 13 -11.24 8.73 4.10
CA ALA A 13 -9.88 8.48 3.63
C ALA A 13 -9.00 8.09 4.81
N ALA A 14 -8.03 7.25 4.55
CA ALA A 14 -7.08 6.83 5.56
C ALA A 14 -5.68 6.76 4.95
N THR A 15 -4.68 6.96 5.79
CA THR A 15 -3.28 6.74 5.42
C THR A 15 -2.72 5.68 6.33
N LEU A 16 -2.17 4.64 5.73
CA LEU A 16 -1.50 3.57 6.45
C LEU A 16 -0.01 3.76 6.24
N THR A 17 0.69 4.17 7.28
CA THR A 17 2.11 4.44 7.22
C THR A 17 2.89 3.25 7.77
N VAL A 18 3.85 2.77 6.98
CA VAL A 18 4.73 1.68 7.39
C VAL A 18 6.13 2.24 7.55
N ASP A 19 6.77 1.96 8.67
CA ASP A 19 8.11 2.50 8.94
C ASP A 19 9.17 1.43 9.13
N ASN A 20 8.87 0.19 8.74
CA ASN A 20 9.83 -0.92 8.74
C ASN A 20 9.97 -1.49 7.34
N ASP A 21 11.07 -2.20 7.11
CA ASP A 21 11.19 -2.99 5.89
C ASP A 21 10.05 -4.01 5.82
N ILE A 22 9.63 -4.32 4.61
CA ILE A 22 8.47 -5.20 4.40
C ILE A 22 8.95 -6.58 3.97
N ASP A 23 8.64 -7.58 4.80
CA ASP A 23 8.87 -8.99 4.50
C ASP A 23 7.66 -9.80 4.98
N ASP A 24 7.74 -11.12 4.86
CA ASP A 24 6.61 -11.98 5.23
C ASP A 24 6.28 -11.94 6.71
N ARG A 25 7.21 -11.52 7.57
CA ARG A 25 6.95 -11.46 9.00
C ARG A 25 6.05 -10.30 9.37
N VAL A 26 6.20 -9.17 8.69
CA VAL A 26 5.41 -7.98 9.01
C VAL A 26 4.17 -7.85 8.13
N ARG A 27 4.15 -8.53 6.99
CA ARG A 27 3.05 -8.42 6.03
C ARG A 27 1.67 -8.69 6.65
N PRO A 28 1.47 -9.78 7.42
CA PRO A 28 0.14 -10.05 7.96
C PRO A 28 -0.40 -8.95 8.85
N ALA A 29 0.46 -8.33 9.67
CA ALA A 29 0.03 -7.26 10.56
C ALA A 29 -0.45 -6.04 9.77
N ILE A 30 0.22 -5.74 8.66
CA ILE A 30 -0.17 -4.61 7.80
C ILE A 30 -1.49 -4.91 7.10
N GLU A 31 -1.65 -6.13 6.61
CA GLU A 31 -2.90 -6.55 5.97
C GLU A 31 -4.07 -6.49 6.96
N ASP A 32 -3.84 -6.94 8.19
CA ASP A 32 -4.87 -6.89 9.23
C ASP A 32 -5.26 -5.46 9.57
N ALA A 33 -4.26 -4.56 9.63
CA ALA A 33 -4.54 -3.15 9.90
C ALA A 33 -5.45 -2.56 8.83
N ALA A 34 -5.18 -2.89 7.57
CA ALA A 34 -6.03 -2.42 6.47
C ALA A 34 -7.43 -3.01 6.54
N ALA A 35 -7.54 -4.29 6.88
CA ALA A 35 -8.82 -4.97 6.95
C ALA A 35 -9.71 -4.42 8.07
N GLN A 36 -9.10 -3.89 9.14
CA GLN A 36 -9.82 -3.36 10.28
C GLN A 36 -10.26 -1.92 10.13
N LEU A 37 -9.91 -1.26 9.02
CA LEU A 37 -10.35 0.10 8.79
C LEU A 37 -11.87 0.17 8.68
N PRO A 38 -12.48 1.28 9.14
CA PRO A 38 -13.93 1.43 9.03
C PRO A 38 -14.42 1.26 7.60
N PRO A 39 -15.62 0.69 7.40
CA PRO A 39 -16.17 0.49 6.06
C PRO A 39 -16.38 1.80 5.30
N SER A 40 -16.43 2.93 6.00
CA SER A 40 -16.59 4.24 5.37
C SER A 40 -15.36 4.68 4.59
N VAL A 41 -14.20 4.05 4.85
CA VAL A 41 -12.96 4.43 4.16
C VAL A 41 -13.03 3.98 2.71
N ARG A 42 -12.99 4.96 1.80
CA ARG A 42 -13.07 4.72 0.36
C ARG A 42 -11.75 5.00 -0.34
N ARG A 43 -10.85 5.72 0.29
CA ARG A 43 -9.53 6.00 -0.26
C ARG A 43 -8.48 5.64 0.78
N LEU A 44 -7.66 4.68 0.43
CA LEU A 44 -6.57 4.27 1.31
C LEU A 44 -5.25 4.63 0.63
N THR A 45 -4.42 5.35 1.36
CA THR A 45 -3.07 5.66 0.93
C THR A 45 -2.10 4.81 1.74
N LEU A 46 -1.25 4.07 1.04
CA LEU A 46 -0.17 3.32 1.67
C LEU A 46 1.09 4.17 1.54
N ASP A 47 1.58 4.65 2.67
CA ASP A 47 2.73 5.55 2.71
C ASP A 47 3.98 4.73 3.05
N LEU A 48 4.89 4.64 2.11
CA LEU A 48 6.11 3.86 2.22
C LEU A 48 7.37 4.74 2.28
N ALA A 49 7.21 6.02 2.64
CA ALA A 49 8.33 6.96 2.65
C ALA A 49 9.46 6.53 3.59
N ASP A 50 9.13 5.79 4.64
CA ASP A 50 10.12 5.32 5.61
C ASP A 50 10.56 3.87 5.38
N VAL A 51 10.12 3.26 4.29
CA VAL A 51 10.46 1.88 3.94
C VAL A 51 11.61 1.88 2.95
N CYS A 52 12.77 1.41 3.39
CA CYS A 52 13.97 1.42 2.56
C CYS A 52 14.10 0.16 1.72
N PHE A 53 13.62 -0.96 2.23
CA PHE A 53 13.85 -2.25 1.57
C PHE A 53 12.63 -3.15 1.69
N VAL A 54 12.30 -3.82 0.58
CA VAL A 54 11.19 -4.78 0.53
C VAL A 54 11.63 -6.00 -0.27
N ASP A 55 10.94 -7.12 -0.04
CA ASP A 55 11.07 -8.28 -0.91
C ASP A 55 9.72 -8.52 -1.61
N SER A 56 9.54 -9.71 -2.16
CA SER A 56 8.31 -10.02 -2.89
C SER A 56 7.05 -9.96 -2.01
N ALA A 57 7.21 -9.92 -0.69
CA ALA A 57 6.07 -9.77 0.21
C ALA A 57 5.32 -8.47 -0.06
N LEU A 58 6.01 -7.43 -0.54
CA LEU A 58 5.33 -6.18 -0.91
C LEU A 58 4.27 -6.41 -1.98
N LEU A 59 4.57 -7.23 -2.97
CA LEU A 59 3.63 -7.50 -4.05
C LEU A 59 2.37 -8.19 -3.53
N HIS A 60 2.56 -9.17 -2.65
CA HIS A 60 1.45 -9.85 -2.02
C HIS A 60 0.62 -8.89 -1.16
N LEU A 61 1.31 -8.07 -0.39
CA LEU A 61 0.68 -7.08 0.48
C LEU A 61 -0.20 -6.12 -0.32
N VAL A 62 0.34 -5.56 -1.40
CA VAL A 62 -0.38 -4.59 -2.21
C VAL A 62 -1.62 -5.22 -2.83
N ARG A 63 -1.50 -6.44 -3.34
CA ARG A 63 -2.66 -7.12 -3.92
C ARG A 63 -3.75 -7.38 -2.90
N THR A 64 -3.37 -7.82 -1.71
CA THR A 64 -4.34 -8.09 -0.64
C THR A 64 -5.05 -6.82 -0.22
N ILE A 65 -4.30 -5.74 0.00
CA ILE A 65 -4.90 -4.47 0.41
C ILE A 65 -5.76 -3.89 -0.70
N ASP A 66 -5.28 -3.96 -1.94
CA ASP A 66 -6.06 -3.46 -3.07
C ASP A 66 -7.41 -4.17 -3.17
N ARG A 67 -7.40 -5.49 -3.02
CA ARG A 67 -8.64 -6.25 -3.06
C ARG A 67 -9.58 -5.85 -1.92
N THR A 68 -9.05 -5.70 -0.72
CA THR A 68 -9.83 -5.30 0.44
C THR A 68 -10.52 -3.95 0.20
N VAL A 69 -9.78 -2.98 -0.32
CA VAL A 69 -10.30 -1.64 -0.56
C VAL A 69 -11.26 -1.64 -1.75
N THR A 70 -10.92 -2.35 -2.81
CA THR A 70 -11.76 -2.42 -4.01
C THR A 70 -13.10 -3.08 -3.71
N ASP A 71 -13.12 -4.11 -2.86
CA ASP A 71 -14.36 -4.77 -2.47
C ASP A 71 -15.32 -3.83 -1.74
N ARG A 72 -14.79 -2.74 -1.19
CA ARG A 72 -15.60 -1.69 -0.55
C ARG A 72 -15.97 -0.57 -1.51
N GLY A 73 -15.62 -0.71 -2.78
CA GLY A 73 -15.84 0.34 -3.76
C GLY A 73 -14.83 1.48 -3.66
N GLY A 74 -13.68 1.22 -3.03
CA GLY A 74 -12.66 2.23 -2.82
C GLY A 74 -11.46 2.09 -3.74
N LEU A 75 -10.45 2.91 -3.48
CA LEU A 75 -9.19 2.93 -4.24
C LEU A 75 -8.00 2.92 -3.31
N LEU A 76 -6.96 2.21 -3.74
CA LEU A 76 -5.67 2.20 -3.06
C LEU A 76 -4.67 3.06 -3.84
N ARG A 77 -3.89 3.82 -3.10
CA ARG A 77 -2.82 4.63 -3.65
C ARG A 77 -1.55 4.39 -2.84
N ILE A 78 -0.41 4.36 -3.51
CA ILE A 78 0.88 4.19 -2.85
C ILE A 78 1.69 5.46 -3.05
N VAL A 79 2.25 6.00 -1.97
CA VAL A 79 3.07 7.21 -2.02
C VAL A 79 4.40 6.95 -1.33
N GLY A 80 5.36 7.80 -1.62
CA GLY A 80 6.65 7.77 -0.93
C GLY A 80 7.56 6.62 -1.31
N LEU A 81 7.39 6.04 -2.50
CA LEU A 81 8.23 4.93 -2.92
C LEU A 81 9.69 5.34 -3.01
N ARG A 82 10.53 4.72 -2.20
CA ARG A 82 11.97 4.88 -2.26
C ARG A 82 12.51 4.02 -3.41
N PRO A 83 13.79 4.20 -3.79
CA PRO A 83 14.31 3.53 -4.99
C PRO A 83 14.18 2.02 -5.01
N GLN A 84 14.44 1.33 -3.89
CA GLN A 84 14.38 -0.13 -3.90
C GLN A 84 12.93 -0.64 -3.96
N PRO A 85 12.00 -0.15 -3.13
CA PRO A 85 10.59 -0.56 -3.29
C PRO A 85 10.02 -0.23 -4.67
N ARG A 86 10.39 0.92 -5.25
CA ARG A 86 9.96 1.28 -6.59
C ARG A 86 10.48 0.28 -7.62
N ARG A 87 11.73 -0.16 -7.46
CA ARG A 87 12.32 -1.14 -8.37
C ARG A 87 11.56 -2.46 -8.33
N VAL A 88 11.14 -2.90 -7.15
CA VAL A 88 10.37 -4.14 -7.02
C VAL A 88 9.06 -4.03 -7.79
N LEU A 89 8.33 -2.91 -7.62
CA LEU A 89 7.09 -2.70 -8.35
C LEU A 89 7.31 -2.56 -9.85
N THR A 90 8.40 -1.92 -10.26
CA THR A 90 8.73 -1.79 -11.68
C THR A 90 8.97 -3.15 -12.31
N LEU A 91 9.70 -4.02 -11.63
CA LEU A 91 9.93 -5.38 -12.13
C LEU A 91 8.62 -6.15 -12.23
N ALA A 92 7.74 -5.99 -11.24
CA ALA A 92 6.44 -6.65 -11.27
C ALA A 92 5.60 -6.15 -12.45
N ALA A 93 5.65 -4.85 -12.72
CA ALA A 93 4.92 -4.28 -13.85
C ALA A 93 5.42 -4.84 -15.19
N ASP A 94 6.75 -5.01 -15.30
CA ASP A 94 7.33 -5.55 -16.52
C ASP A 94 6.99 -7.03 -16.72
N LEU A 95 6.95 -7.79 -15.64
CA LEU A 95 6.71 -9.24 -15.71
C LEU A 95 5.24 -9.60 -15.79
N CYS A 96 4.37 -8.78 -15.23
CA CYS A 96 2.93 -9.05 -15.18
C CYS A 96 2.14 -7.78 -15.52
N PRO A 97 2.15 -7.35 -16.79
CA PRO A 97 1.45 -6.10 -17.17
C PRO A 97 -0.04 -6.13 -16.85
N GLU A 98 -0.67 -7.29 -16.96
CA GLU A 98 -2.09 -7.42 -16.70
C GLU A 98 -2.47 -7.21 -15.23
N ALA A 99 -1.51 -7.26 -14.33
CA ALA A 99 -1.76 -7.02 -12.90
C ALA A 99 -1.80 -5.53 -12.57
N ARG A 100 -1.50 -4.67 -13.54
CA ARG A 100 -1.64 -3.21 -13.42
C ARG A 100 -0.76 -2.59 -12.34
N TRP A 101 0.40 -3.18 -12.10
CA TRP A 101 1.34 -2.65 -11.11
C TRP A 101 1.78 -1.23 -11.41
N GLU A 102 1.86 -0.87 -12.69
CA GLU A 102 2.33 0.46 -13.07
C GLU A 102 1.41 1.57 -12.59
N ALA A 103 0.15 1.26 -12.29
CA ALA A 103 -0.77 2.27 -11.76
C ALA A 103 -0.27 2.84 -10.43
N TYR A 104 0.44 2.05 -9.65
CA TYR A 104 1.00 2.51 -8.38
C TYR A 104 2.27 3.34 -8.58
N LEU A 105 2.96 3.12 -9.69
CA LEU A 105 4.19 3.85 -9.99
C LEU A 105 3.90 5.25 -10.52
N THR A 106 2.75 5.44 -11.13
CA THR A 106 2.38 6.71 -11.75
C THR A 106 1.50 7.56 -10.86
N SER A 107 1.18 7.09 -9.66
CA SER A 107 0.40 7.87 -8.71
C SER A 107 1.12 9.17 -8.40
N PRO A 108 0.42 10.31 -8.42
CA PRO A 108 1.05 11.56 -8.02
C PRO A 108 1.47 11.49 -6.57
N GLY A 109 2.52 12.21 -6.23
CA GLY A 109 2.98 12.27 -4.86
C GLY A 109 1.92 12.90 -3.95
N PRO A 110 2.20 12.92 -2.65
CA PRO A 110 1.23 13.43 -1.66
C PRO A 110 1.18 14.95 -1.62
N ASN A 111 1.08 15.57 -2.70
CA ASN A 111 1.05 17.03 -2.76
C ASN A 111 -0.03 17.60 -1.88
#